data_30d30a4dacd6636a531c15ea1cff6bf2
#
_entry.id   30d30a4dacd6636a531c15ea1cff6bf2
#
_cell.length_a   1.000
_cell.length_b   1.000
_cell.length_c   1.000
_cell.angle_alpha   90.00
_cell.angle_beta   90.00
_cell.angle_gamma   90.00
#
_symmetry.space_group_name_H-M   'P 1'
#
loop_
_entity.id
_entity.type
_entity.pdbx_description
1 polymer ?
#
loop_
_entity_poly.entity_id
_entity_poly.type
_entity_poly.pdbx_seq_one_letter_code
_entity_poly.pdbx_strand_id
1 'polypeptide(L)'
;QSDYDIEVSDDEKKEIKNYFETEPYEIKEPYVEQTFPVSMPLFNLGFKEKADKPLNEKQLACTDILLSALASNTSMLYRNLMDSNLINSSFSYELFEGPGYCSVIFGGESRAPKQAAEMIKQYISDIKKNGIDKEDFEIARKSVYGDSVSSLNSVSAISNSIIDYAMQGNEIFAYIDAVANAKLEDINAR
;
A
#
# COMPACT_ATOMS: atom_id res chain seq x y z
N GLN A 1 -16.60 15.68 33.96
CA GLN A 1 -15.27 16.23 33.61
C GLN A 1 -14.27 15.51 34.50
N SER A 2 -13.66 14.42 34.02
CA SER A 2 -12.54 13.79 34.70
C SER A 2 -11.28 14.19 33.93
N ASP A 3 -10.52 15.10 34.52
CA ASP A 3 -9.20 15.47 34.08
C ASP A 3 -8.27 14.25 34.29
N TYR A 4 -8.01 13.50 33.22
CA TYR A 4 -6.89 12.61 33.16
C TYR A 4 -5.74 13.32 32.43
N ASP A 5 -5.19 14.33 33.07
CA ASP A 5 -3.87 14.84 32.72
C ASP A 5 -2.84 13.80 33.19
N ILE A 6 -2.44 12.90 32.28
CA ILE A 6 -1.27 12.07 32.49
C ILE A 6 -0.06 12.94 32.22
N GLU A 7 0.47 13.60 33.26
CA GLU A 7 1.79 14.22 33.21
C GLU A 7 2.84 13.10 33.12
N VAL A 8 3.30 12.81 31.90
CA VAL A 8 4.47 11.96 31.68
C VAL A 8 5.71 12.80 32.02
N SER A 9 6.43 12.44 33.07
CA SER A 9 7.66 13.14 33.45
C SER A 9 8.71 13.04 32.32
N ASP A 10 9.53 14.08 32.14
CA ASP A 10 10.58 14.07 31.10
C ASP A 10 11.60 12.92 31.28
N ASP A 11 11.75 12.42 32.51
CA ASP A 11 12.60 11.25 32.82
C ASP A 11 11.99 9.92 32.31
N GLU A 12 10.68 9.87 31.97
CA GLU A 12 10.01 8.70 31.42
C GLU A 12 9.99 8.67 29.89
N LYS A 13 10.37 9.75 29.23
CA LYS A 13 10.60 9.79 27.78
C LYS A 13 11.92 9.08 27.47
N LYS A 14 11.93 7.75 27.63
CA LYS A 14 13.04 6.95 27.11
C LYS A 14 13.09 7.11 25.62
N GLU A 15 14.24 7.58 25.13
CA GLU A 15 14.55 7.59 23.70
C GLU A 15 14.33 6.17 23.17
N ILE A 16 13.28 5.97 22.36
CA ILE A 16 13.02 4.68 21.73
C ILE A 16 14.13 4.48 20.71
N LYS A 17 15.12 3.68 21.07
CA LYS A 17 16.18 3.29 20.14
C LYS A 17 15.56 2.42 19.07
N ASN A 18 15.58 2.89 17.83
CA ASN A 18 15.26 2.07 16.67
C ASN A 18 16.34 0.97 16.56
N TYR A 19 15.95 -0.28 16.79
CA TYR A 19 16.80 -1.47 16.63
C TYR A 19 16.68 -2.06 15.22
N PHE A 20 16.00 -1.39 14.30
CA PHE A 20 15.78 -1.88 12.94
C PHE A 20 16.92 -1.39 12.04
N GLU A 21 17.59 -2.34 11.40
CA GLU A 21 18.50 -2.03 10.32
C GLU A 21 17.69 -1.77 9.06
N THR A 22 18.08 -0.75 8.29
CA THR A 22 17.48 -0.51 6.97
C THR A 22 17.80 -1.68 6.06
N GLU A 23 16.77 -2.27 5.46
CA GLU A 23 16.96 -3.34 4.49
C GLU A 23 17.77 -2.88 3.27
N PRO A 24 18.77 -3.67 2.81
CA PRO A 24 19.46 -3.39 1.57
C PRO A 24 18.46 -3.27 0.42
N TYR A 25 18.63 -2.27 -0.45
CA TYR A 25 17.75 -2.08 -1.62
C TYR A 25 17.88 -3.23 -2.64
N GLU A 26 19.05 -3.84 -2.71
CA GLU A 26 19.35 -4.94 -3.64
C GLU A 26 18.51 -6.17 -3.32
N ILE A 27 17.98 -6.79 -4.38
CA ILE A 27 17.22 -8.04 -4.29
C ILE A 27 18.21 -9.20 -4.26
N LYS A 28 18.28 -9.91 -3.14
CA LYS A 28 19.20 -11.04 -2.96
C LYS A 28 18.76 -12.26 -3.80
N GLU A 29 17.46 -12.58 -3.77
CA GLU A 29 16.88 -13.69 -4.50
C GLU A 29 15.62 -13.20 -5.24
N PRO A 30 15.65 -13.10 -6.57
CA PRO A 30 14.54 -12.53 -7.35
C PRO A 30 13.34 -13.48 -7.47
N TYR A 31 13.52 -14.76 -7.14
CA TYR A 31 12.47 -15.77 -7.18
C TYR A 31 12.71 -16.84 -6.12
N VAL A 32 11.67 -17.13 -5.33
CA VAL A 32 11.67 -18.22 -4.35
C VAL A 32 10.39 -19.03 -4.53
N GLU A 33 10.49 -20.35 -4.46
CA GLU A 33 9.36 -21.27 -4.50
C GLU A 33 9.47 -22.26 -3.35
N GLN A 34 8.34 -22.47 -2.66
CA GLN A 34 8.23 -23.41 -1.54
C GLN A 34 7.00 -24.28 -1.72
N THR A 35 7.09 -25.54 -1.33
CA THR A 35 5.98 -26.47 -1.37
C THR A 35 5.24 -26.48 -0.04
N PHE A 36 3.92 -26.21 -0.09
CA PHE A 36 3.02 -26.29 1.04
C PHE A 36 1.81 -27.17 0.72
N PRO A 37 1.15 -27.77 1.73
CA PRO A 37 -0.08 -28.54 1.53
C PRO A 37 -1.29 -27.62 1.34
N VAL A 38 -1.32 -26.89 0.22
CA VAL A 38 -2.37 -25.95 -0.17
C VAL A 38 -3.19 -26.50 -1.33
N SER A 39 -4.48 -26.16 -1.40
CA SER A 39 -5.38 -26.59 -2.47
C SER A 39 -5.11 -25.88 -3.80
N MET A 40 -4.58 -24.67 -3.75
CA MET A 40 -4.22 -23.85 -4.90
C MET A 40 -2.90 -23.13 -4.62
N PRO A 41 -2.01 -23.00 -5.63
CA PRO A 41 -0.80 -22.22 -5.47
C PRO A 41 -1.09 -20.76 -5.09
N LEU A 42 -0.28 -20.23 -4.16
CA LEU A 42 -0.26 -18.84 -3.78
C LEU A 42 0.93 -18.14 -4.43
N PHE A 43 0.79 -16.88 -4.78
CA PHE A 43 1.93 -16.07 -5.23
C PHE A 43 1.93 -14.70 -4.56
N ASN A 44 3.13 -14.17 -4.40
CA ASN A 44 3.37 -12.78 -4.06
C ASN A 44 4.38 -12.20 -5.07
N LEU A 45 4.05 -11.05 -5.64
CA LEU A 45 4.92 -10.28 -6.51
C LEU A 45 5.22 -8.96 -5.82
N GLY A 46 6.45 -8.80 -5.33
CA GLY A 46 6.88 -7.61 -4.62
C GLY A 46 7.68 -6.66 -5.52
N PHE A 47 7.46 -5.37 -5.32
CA PHE A 47 8.26 -4.27 -5.86
C PHE A 47 8.87 -3.50 -4.70
N LYS A 48 10.18 -3.61 -4.54
CA LYS A 48 10.90 -3.00 -3.43
C LYS A 48 11.22 -1.54 -3.70
N GLU A 49 11.03 -0.69 -2.72
CA GLU A 49 11.42 0.71 -2.72
C GLU A 49 12.59 0.99 -1.76
N LYS A 50 13.23 2.14 -1.95
CA LYS A 50 14.18 2.65 -0.97
C LYS A 50 13.43 3.13 0.27
N ALA A 51 13.88 2.70 1.44
CA ALA A 51 13.25 2.97 2.73
C ALA A 51 14.17 3.77 3.67
N ASP A 52 14.91 4.74 3.12
CA ASP A 52 15.80 5.60 3.91
C ASP A 52 15.00 6.49 4.90
N LYS A 53 13.75 6.76 4.57
CA LYS A 53 12.79 7.52 5.38
C LYS A 53 11.40 6.96 5.18
N PRO A 54 10.51 7.03 6.20
CA PRO A 54 9.10 6.75 6.03
C PRO A 54 8.48 7.63 4.94
N LEU A 55 7.45 7.12 4.27
CA LEU A 55 6.67 7.90 3.31
C LEU A 55 5.90 8.99 4.06
N ASN A 56 5.87 10.20 3.52
CA ASN A 56 5.01 11.26 4.05
C ASN A 56 3.58 11.09 3.53
N GLU A 57 2.64 11.86 4.11
CA GLU A 57 1.20 11.76 3.81
C GLU A 57 0.89 11.91 2.32
N LYS A 58 1.59 12.81 1.62
CA LYS A 58 1.42 12.98 0.16
C LYS A 58 1.89 11.75 -0.60
N GLN A 59 3.03 11.17 -0.23
CA GLN A 59 3.56 9.98 -0.85
C GLN A 59 2.67 8.76 -0.59
N LEU A 60 2.17 8.60 0.64
CA LEU A 60 1.20 7.58 1.02
C LEU A 60 -0.07 7.71 0.17
N ALA A 61 -0.70 8.89 0.16
CA ALA A 61 -1.90 9.16 -0.62
C ALA A 61 -1.72 8.87 -2.11
N CYS A 62 -0.58 9.29 -2.69
CA CYS A 62 -0.27 9.01 -4.09
C CYS A 62 -0.09 7.51 -4.34
N THR A 63 0.56 6.77 -3.42
CA THR A 63 0.76 5.33 -3.54
C THR A 63 -0.58 4.59 -3.46
N ASP A 64 -1.43 4.92 -2.49
CA ASP A 64 -2.74 4.26 -2.32
C ASP A 64 -3.66 4.50 -3.52
N ILE A 65 -3.70 5.73 -4.05
CA ILE A 65 -4.46 6.05 -5.26
C ILE A 65 -3.88 5.29 -6.47
N LEU A 66 -2.56 5.25 -6.63
CA LEU A 66 -1.88 4.50 -7.68
C LEU A 66 -2.24 3.02 -7.62
N LEU A 67 -2.11 2.40 -6.46
CA LEU A 67 -2.41 0.98 -6.26
C LEU A 67 -3.89 0.67 -6.48
N SER A 68 -4.79 1.54 -6.03
CA SER A 68 -6.23 1.43 -6.30
C SER A 68 -6.53 1.50 -7.80
N ALA A 69 -5.93 2.44 -8.52
CA ALA A 69 -6.09 2.54 -9.98
C ALA A 69 -5.53 1.33 -10.72
N LEU A 70 -4.40 0.78 -10.25
CA LEU A 70 -3.75 -0.37 -10.89
C LEU A 70 -4.47 -1.69 -10.63
N ALA A 71 -4.90 -1.96 -9.40
CA ALA A 71 -5.18 -3.32 -8.97
C ALA A 71 -6.47 -3.51 -8.13
N SER A 72 -7.29 -2.46 -7.93
CA SER A 72 -8.60 -2.63 -7.31
C SER A 72 -9.50 -3.52 -8.18
N ASN A 73 -10.57 -4.04 -7.60
CA ASN A 73 -11.54 -4.90 -8.29
C ASN A 73 -12.26 -4.22 -9.47
N THR A 74 -12.16 -2.90 -9.59
CA THR A 74 -12.67 -2.11 -10.72
C THR A 74 -11.63 -1.85 -11.79
N SER A 75 -10.35 -2.15 -11.53
CA SER A 75 -9.24 -1.86 -12.45
C SER A 75 -9.24 -2.76 -13.69
N MET A 76 -8.62 -2.28 -14.76
CA MET A 76 -8.44 -3.06 -15.99
C MET A 76 -7.56 -4.30 -15.75
N LEU A 77 -6.49 -4.15 -14.93
CA LEU A 77 -5.61 -5.27 -14.59
C LEU A 77 -6.38 -6.38 -13.89
N TYR A 78 -7.18 -6.06 -12.88
CA TYR A 78 -7.99 -7.05 -12.16
C TYR A 78 -8.92 -7.80 -13.12
N ARG A 79 -9.63 -7.07 -13.98
CA ARG A 79 -10.53 -7.68 -14.98
C ARG A 79 -9.78 -8.61 -15.93
N ASN A 80 -8.66 -8.18 -16.48
CA ASN A 80 -7.86 -8.99 -17.38
C ASN A 80 -7.34 -10.29 -16.73
N LEU A 81 -6.90 -10.19 -15.48
CA LEU A 81 -6.45 -11.36 -14.70
C LEU A 81 -7.60 -12.33 -14.40
N MET A 82 -8.78 -11.81 -14.05
CA MET A 82 -9.99 -12.62 -13.80
C MET A 82 -10.49 -13.30 -15.08
N ASP A 83 -10.62 -12.56 -16.17
CA ASP A 83 -11.09 -13.07 -17.47
C ASP A 83 -10.16 -14.14 -18.04
N SER A 84 -8.86 -14.02 -17.75
CA SER A 84 -7.84 -15.01 -18.11
C SER A 84 -7.79 -16.21 -17.14
N ASN A 85 -8.63 -16.23 -16.09
CA ASN A 85 -8.62 -17.24 -15.02
C ASN A 85 -7.26 -17.37 -14.30
N LEU A 86 -6.49 -16.29 -14.24
CA LEU A 86 -5.19 -16.24 -13.59
C LEU A 86 -5.25 -15.94 -12.10
N ILE A 87 -6.34 -15.35 -11.64
CA ILE A 87 -6.61 -15.03 -10.23
C ILE A 87 -8.05 -15.40 -9.87
N ASN A 88 -8.36 -15.35 -8.59
CA ASN A 88 -9.72 -15.38 -8.04
C ASN A 88 -9.93 -14.19 -7.07
N SER A 89 -11.00 -14.22 -6.31
CA SER A 89 -11.36 -13.15 -5.37
C SER A 89 -10.38 -12.97 -4.19
N SER A 90 -9.38 -13.86 -4.05
CA SER A 90 -8.30 -13.70 -3.05
C SER A 90 -7.20 -12.73 -3.48
N PHE A 91 -7.21 -12.29 -4.76
CA PHE A 91 -6.23 -11.33 -5.24
C PHE A 91 -6.31 -10.01 -4.49
N SER A 92 -5.19 -9.55 -4.01
CA SER A 92 -5.05 -8.31 -3.26
C SER A 92 -3.73 -7.61 -3.58
N TYR A 93 -3.64 -6.38 -3.15
CA TYR A 93 -2.43 -5.59 -3.16
C TYR A 93 -2.29 -4.87 -1.84
N GLU A 94 -1.05 -4.58 -1.45
CA GLU A 94 -0.77 -3.81 -0.24
C GLU A 94 0.53 -3.01 -0.37
N LEU A 95 0.60 -1.91 0.34
CA LEU A 95 1.84 -1.21 0.65
C LEU A 95 2.35 -1.76 1.98
N PHE A 96 3.44 -2.52 1.94
CA PHE A 96 4.11 -3.08 3.09
C PHE A 96 5.30 -2.21 3.44
N GLU A 97 5.13 -1.33 4.43
CA GLU A 97 6.16 -0.38 4.83
C GLU A 97 6.37 -0.34 6.34
N GLY A 98 7.55 0.12 6.72
CA GLY A 98 7.92 0.35 8.10
C GLY A 98 9.34 0.91 8.20
N PRO A 99 9.87 1.05 9.42
CA PRO A 99 11.22 1.55 9.63
C PRO A 99 12.25 0.69 8.90
N GLY A 100 12.86 1.23 7.84
CA GLY A 100 13.93 0.59 7.09
C GLY A 100 13.48 -0.38 5.98
N TYR A 101 12.19 -0.51 5.70
CA TYR A 101 11.69 -1.30 4.57
C TYR A 101 10.46 -0.66 3.91
N CYS A 102 10.34 -0.84 2.60
CA CYS A 102 9.16 -0.44 1.84
C CYS A 102 9.02 -1.33 0.61
N SER A 103 7.84 -1.89 0.41
CA SER A 103 7.52 -2.74 -0.73
C SER A 103 6.04 -2.67 -1.09
N VAL A 104 5.74 -2.67 -2.38
CA VAL A 104 4.39 -2.92 -2.86
C VAL A 104 4.28 -4.39 -3.21
N ILE A 105 3.24 -5.07 -2.73
CA ILE A 105 3.03 -6.50 -2.92
C ILE A 105 1.68 -6.71 -3.60
N PHE A 106 1.68 -7.51 -4.68
CA PHE A 106 0.48 -8.06 -5.31
C PHE A 106 0.46 -9.56 -5.08
N GLY A 107 -0.65 -10.11 -4.61
CA GLY A 107 -0.70 -11.53 -4.29
C GLY A 107 -2.09 -12.12 -4.28
N GLY A 108 -2.13 -13.45 -4.17
CA GLY A 108 -3.37 -14.22 -4.12
C GLY A 108 -3.18 -15.65 -4.60
N GLU A 109 -4.30 -16.35 -4.73
CA GLU A 109 -4.35 -17.68 -5.33
C GLU A 109 -4.34 -17.60 -6.84
N SER A 110 -3.57 -18.51 -7.48
CA SER A 110 -3.51 -18.60 -8.92
C SER A 110 -3.24 -20.04 -9.37
N ARG A 111 -3.91 -20.47 -10.44
CA ARG A 111 -3.58 -21.75 -11.12
C ARG A 111 -2.30 -21.65 -11.94
N ALA A 112 -1.89 -20.45 -12.30
CA ALA A 112 -0.71 -20.16 -13.09
C ALA A 112 0.05 -18.94 -12.57
N PRO A 113 0.68 -19.01 -11.36
CA PRO A 113 1.31 -17.89 -10.66
C PRO A 113 2.30 -17.10 -11.52
N LYS A 114 3.12 -17.80 -12.31
CA LYS A 114 4.12 -17.15 -13.19
C LYS A 114 3.47 -16.31 -14.28
N GLN A 115 2.35 -16.79 -14.87
CA GLN A 115 1.62 -16.04 -15.89
C GLN A 115 0.91 -14.81 -15.27
N ALA A 116 0.34 -14.96 -14.07
CA ALA A 116 -0.25 -13.85 -13.35
C ALA A 116 0.80 -12.75 -13.07
N ALA A 117 1.96 -13.14 -12.54
CA ALA A 117 3.06 -12.21 -12.26
C ALA A 117 3.58 -11.51 -13.55
N GLU A 118 3.71 -12.22 -14.65
CA GLU A 118 4.13 -11.62 -15.93
C GLU A 118 3.09 -10.64 -16.47
N MET A 119 1.79 -10.95 -16.40
CA MET A 119 0.73 -10.02 -16.81
C MET A 119 0.73 -8.75 -15.95
N ILE A 120 0.92 -8.87 -14.63
CA ILE A 120 1.04 -7.70 -13.73
C ILE A 120 2.24 -6.85 -14.12
N LYS A 121 3.42 -7.45 -14.31
CA LYS A 121 4.63 -6.72 -14.71
C LYS A 121 4.47 -6.01 -16.05
N GLN A 122 3.86 -6.67 -17.04
CA GLN A 122 3.61 -6.07 -18.34
C GLN A 122 2.67 -4.88 -18.23
N TYR A 123 1.57 -5.03 -17.48
CA TYR A 123 0.61 -3.94 -17.28
C TYR A 123 1.27 -2.73 -16.59
N ILE A 124 2.05 -2.95 -15.54
CA ILE A 124 2.79 -1.88 -14.86
C ILE A 124 3.80 -1.22 -15.82
N SER A 125 4.48 -2.01 -16.66
CA SER A 125 5.39 -1.46 -17.67
C SER A 125 4.68 -0.55 -18.68
N ASP A 126 3.45 -0.91 -19.06
CA ASP A 126 2.66 -0.12 -20.00
C ASP A 126 2.13 1.16 -19.35
N ILE A 127 1.70 1.09 -18.09
CA ILE A 127 1.32 2.29 -17.30
C ILE A 127 2.51 3.23 -17.10
N LYS A 128 3.70 2.70 -16.85
CA LYS A 128 4.92 3.54 -16.76
C LYS A 128 5.22 4.33 -18.03
N LYS A 129 4.84 3.82 -19.18
CA LYS A 129 5.05 4.51 -20.48
C LYS A 129 3.95 5.51 -20.82
N ASN A 130 2.71 5.16 -20.50
CA ASN A 130 1.53 5.88 -20.99
C ASN A 130 0.89 6.77 -19.91
N GLY A 131 1.20 6.53 -18.63
CA GLY A 131 0.50 7.10 -17.48
C GLY A 131 -0.82 6.40 -17.20
N ILE A 132 -1.45 6.80 -16.10
CA ILE A 132 -2.80 6.36 -15.73
C ILE A 132 -3.82 7.24 -16.44
N ASP A 133 -4.90 6.63 -16.91
CA ASP A 133 -6.04 7.37 -17.49
C ASP A 133 -6.70 8.27 -16.42
N LYS A 134 -7.21 9.40 -16.87
CA LYS A 134 -7.85 10.38 -15.98
C LYS A 134 -9.10 9.83 -15.30
N GLU A 135 -9.87 9.00 -15.98
CA GLU A 135 -11.08 8.40 -15.42
C GLU A 135 -10.72 7.37 -14.33
N ASP A 136 -9.75 6.51 -14.59
CA ASP A 136 -9.24 5.53 -13.61
C ASP A 136 -8.65 6.23 -12.38
N PHE A 137 -7.91 7.33 -12.57
CA PHE A 137 -7.43 8.17 -11.48
C PHE A 137 -8.57 8.73 -10.63
N GLU A 138 -9.60 9.32 -11.24
CA GLU A 138 -10.72 9.92 -10.50
C GLU A 138 -11.54 8.88 -9.73
N ILE A 139 -11.72 7.69 -10.30
CA ILE A 139 -12.37 6.56 -9.63
C ILE A 139 -11.56 6.13 -8.43
N ALA A 140 -10.26 5.88 -8.61
CA ALA A 140 -9.37 5.44 -7.54
C ALA A 140 -9.29 6.47 -6.41
N ARG A 141 -9.09 7.75 -6.74
CA ARG A 141 -9.03 8.84 -5.76
C ARG A 141 -10.30 8.93 -4.92
N LYS A 142 -11.48 8.83 -5.55
CA LYS A 142 -12.77 8.83 -4.85
C LYS A 142 -12.95 7.60 -3.96
N SER A 143 -12.50 6.43 -4.41
CA SER A 143 -12.56 5.20 -3.62
C SER A 143 -11.69 5.33 -2.38
N VAL A 144 -10.41 5.68 -2.53
CA VAL A 144 -9.47 5.85 -1.41
C VAL A 144 -9.96 6.90 -0.43
N TYR A 145 -10.48 8.03 -0.93
CA TYR A 145 -11.07 9.08 -0.08
C TYR A 145 -12.30 8.56 0.69
N GLY A 146 -13.21 7.87 0.01
CA GLY A 146 -14.42 7.30 0.62
C GLY A 146 -14.09 6.29 1.71
N ASP A 147 -13.12 5.41 1.48
CA ASP A 147 -12.66 4.42 2.46
C ASP A 147 -12.00 5.09 3.66
N SER A 148 -11.18 6.12 3.42
CA SER A 148 -10.52 6.90 4.47
C SER A 148 -11.54 7.61 5.37
N VAL A 149 -12.56 8.26 4.79
CA VAL A 149 -13.63 8.92 5.56
C VAL A 149 -14.50 7.89 6.29
N SER A 150 -14.80 6.75 5.65
CA SER A 150 -15.60 5.68 6.25
C SER A 150 -14.92 5.07 7.48
N SER A 151 -13.60 4.98 7.48
CA SER A 151 -12.83 4.49 8.65
C SER A 151 -13.03 5.36 9.89
N LEU A 152 -13.33 6.65 9.72
CA LEU A 152 -13.59 7.58 10.82
C LEU A 152 -14.95 7.37 11.52
N ASN A 153 -15.79 6.46 11.05
CA ASN A 153 -17.06 6.12 11.72
C ASN A 153 -16.89 5.17 12.92
N SER A 154 -15.69 4.66 13.15
CA SER A 154 -15.38 3.75 14.26
C SER A 154 -14.36 4.38 15.19
N VAL A 155 -14.73 4.55 16.48
CA VAL A 155 -13.81 5.08 17.50
C VAL A 155 -12.53 4.25 17.60
N SER A 156 -12.65 2.91 17.52
CA SER A 156 -11.50 2.01 17.54
C SER A 156 -10.61 2.21 16.32
N ALA A 157 -11.21 2.34 15.12
CA ALA A 157 -10.46 2.58 13.89
C ALA A 157 -9.74 3.94 13.93
N ILE A 158 -10.41 5.01 14.40
CA ILE A 158 -9.79 6.34 14.58
C ILE A 158 -8.58 6.24 15.50
N SER A 159 -8.75 5.60 16.67
CA SER A 159 -7.68 5.51 17.67
C SER A 159 -6.47 4.74 17.11
N ASN A 160 -6.69 3.62 16.44
CA ASN A 160 -5.62 2.86 15.82
C ASN A 160 -4.93 3.67 14.71
N SER A 161 -5.70 4.30 13.83
CA SER A 161 -5.13 5.11 12.75
C SER A 161 -4.29 6.27 13.28
N ILE A 162 -4.76 7.00 14.31
CA ILE A 162 -3.98 8.09 14.92
C ILE A 162 -2.64 7.57 15.44
N ILE A 163 -2.63 6.41 16.12
CA ILE A 163 -1.41 5.81 16.65
C ILE A 163 -0.48 5.39 15.51
N ASP A 164 -1.00 4.68 14.52
CA ASP A 164 -0.21 4.16 13.40
C ASP A 164 0.45 5.29 12.61
N TYR A 165 -0.30 6.35 12.27
CA TYR A 165 0.25 7.52 11.58
C TYR A 165 1.27 8.27 12.44
N ALA A 166 0.97 8.48 13.74
CA ALA A 166 1.88 9.17 14.65
C ALA A 166 3.20 8.41 14.85
N MET A 167 3.17 7.08 14.91
CA MET A 167 4.38 6.24 15.00
C MET A 167 5.29 6.37 13.78
N GLN A 168 4.73 6.70 12.63
CA GLN A 168 5.46 6.95 11.37
C GLN A 168 5.84 8.43 11.18
N GLY A 169 5.44 9.30 12.11
CA GLY A 169 5.66 10.74 12.03
C GLY A 169 4.68 11.47 11.10
N ASN A 170 3.57 10.84 10.77
CA ASN A 170 2.51 11.32 9.90
C ASN A 170 1.24 11.70 10.70
N GLU A 171 0.28 12.35 10.03
CA GLU A 171 -1.02 12.73 10.59
C GLU A 171 -2.17 12.26 9.69
N ILE A 172 -3.17 11.59 10.29
CA ILE A 172 -4.29 11.00 9.53
C ILE A 172 -5.11 12.05 8.77
N PHE A 173 -5.37 13.22 9.35
CA PHE A 173 -6.14 14.26 8.65
C PHE A 173 -5.33 14.90 7.52
N ALA A 174 -4.02 15.07 7.67
CA ALA A 174 -3.14 15.52 6.60
C ALA A 174 -3.08 14.50 5.45
N TYR A 175 -3.12 13.20 5.77
CA TYR A 175 -3.24 12.15 4.76
C TYR A 175 -4.58 12.26 3.98
N ILE A 176 -5.72 12.40 4.67
CA ILE A 176 -7.04 12.54 4.04
C ILE A 176 -7.07 13.79 3.12
N ASP A 177 -6.51 14.90 3.59
CA ASP A 177 -6.38 16.11 2.79
C ASP A 177 -5.47 15.90 1.57
N ALA A 178 -4.39 15.14 1.71
CA ALA A 178 -3.51 14.79 0.60
C ALA A 178 -4.24 13.93 -0.44
N VAL A 179 -5.07 12.95 -0.03
CA VAL A 179 -5.92 12.18 -0.95
C VAL A 179 -6.92 13.05 -1.67
N ALA A 180 -7.62 13.95 -0.94
CA ALA A 180 -8.62 14.85 -1.52
C ALA A 180 -8.03 15.78 -2.58
N ASN A 181 -6.80 16.26 -2.38
CA ASN A 181 -6.13 17.23 -3.23
C ASN A 181 -5.11 16.62 -4.20
N ALA A 182 -5.01 15.29 -4.27
CA ALA A 182 -4.10 14.59 -5.18
C ALA A 182 -4.43 14.91 -6.64
N LYS A 183 -3.39 15.05 -7.46
CA LYS A 183 -3.48 15.34 -8.89
C LYS A 183 -2.93 14.18 -9.70
N LEU A 184 -3.42 14.02 -10.93
CA LEU A 184 -2.97 12.97 -11.83
C LEU A 184 -1.45 13.02 -12.08
N GLU A 185 -0.89 14.25 -12.17
CA GLU A 185 0.55 14.44 -12.37
C GLU A 185 1.37 13.89 -11.19
N ASP A 186 0.87 14.04 -9.96
CA ASP A 186 1.53 13.50 -8.75
C ASP A 186 1.55 11.97 -8.77
N ILE A 187 0.45 11.35 -9.24
CA ILE A 187 0.34 9.89 -9.34
C ILE A 187 1.25 9.34 -10.44
N ASN A 188 1.30 10.01 -11.60
CA ASN A 188 2.17 9.59 -12.71
C ASN A 188 3.67 9.81 -12.43
N ALA A 189 4.00 10.64 -11.46
CA ALA A 189 5.38 10.86 -11.01
C ALA A 189 5.81 9.88 -9.90
N ARG A 190 4.84 9.14 -9.30
CA ARG A 190 5.05 8.17 -8.23
C ARG A 190 5.50 6.83 -8.80
#